data_740650ad2528ea68fb2196996cd3da14
#
_entry.id   740650ad2528ea68fb2196996cd3da14
#
_cell.length_a   1.000
_cell.length_b   1.000
_cell.length_c   1.000
_cell.angle_alpha   90.00
_cell.angle_beta   90.00
_cell.angle_gamma   90.00
#
_symmetry.space_group_name_H-M   'P 1'
#
loop_
_entity.id
_entity.type
_entity.pdbx_description
1 polymer ?
#
loop_
_entity_poly.entity_id
_entity_poly.type
_entity_poly.pdbx_seq_one_letter_code
_entity_poly.pdbx_strand_id
1 'polypeptide(L)'
;MLNCLLHSRVNIGIESNSEVYDEDVNVYLAHLLNAHIDPRYLLRVSRYVAPTDADVVASLERDTDHRRQYETYKANADFLLMAVSVFDLFDEPRHSRAHHLRTPKQVYIGRAALYYSLAASCATKLSRGESPIADTLLKLSEGIDGYVKILSYMRGQYLDFIRRYSPGELFHLDRALEEIEKDETIEQLRNEFLDTYHAWMKTEDPKLKRKLEEQAELLREVDPTFEFTPPA
;
A
#
# COMPACT_ATOMS: atom_id res chain seq x y z
N MET A 1 0.41 -23.81 3.77
CA MET A 1 0.81 -22.41 4.04
C MET A 1 1.42 -22.22 5.42
N LEU A 2 0.73 -22.57 6.53
CA LEU A 2 1.25 -22.33 7.89
C LEU A 2 2.63 -22.97 8.13
N ASN A 3 2.85 -24.24 7.79
CA ASN A 3 4.15 -24.89 7.95
C ASN A 3 5.28 -24.19 7.17
N CYS A 4 4.99 -23.70 5.95
CA CYS A 4 5.98 -22.95 5.16
C CYS A 4 6.29 -21.60 5.81
N LEU A 5 5.27 -20.93 6.38
CA LEU A 5 5.44 -19.68 7.11
C LEU A 5 6.35 -19.89 8.34
N LEU A 6 6.04 -20.89 9.17
CA LEU A 6 6.83 -21.19 10.38
C LEU A 6 8.28 -21.57 10.03
N HIS A 7 8.48 -22.37 8.98
CA HIS A 7 9.82 -22.72 8.51
C HIS A 7 10.58 -21.50 7.98
N SER A 8 9.90 -20.59 7.27
CA SER A 8 10.51 -19.33 6.81
C SER A 8 10.97 -18.46 7.96
N ARG A 9 10.18 -18.38 9.04
CA ARG A 9 10.53 -17.64 10.25
C ARG A 9 11.82 -18.15 10.90
N VAL A 10 11.94 -19.47 11.05
CA VAL A 10 13.16 -20.09 11.60
C VAL A 10 14.37 -19.79 10.73
N ASN A 11 14.23 -19.91 9.40
CA ASN A 11 15.35 -19.70 8.47
C ASN A 11 15.89 -18.28 8.43
N ILE A 12 15.06 -17.28 8.72
CA ILE A 12 15.49 -15.87 8.76
C ILE A 12 15.74 -15.35 10.17
N GLY A 13 15.67 -16.23 11.21
CA GLY A 13 15.95 -15.88 12.60
C GLY A 13 14.87 -15.00 13.25
N ILE A 14 13.62 -15.05 12.77
CA ILE A 14 12.45 -14.37 13.37
C ILE A 14 11.51 -15.47 13.89
N GLU A 15 11.89 -16.13 14.96
CA GLU A 15 11.12 -17.24 15.52
C GLU A 15 9.78 -16.77 16.09
N SER A 16 8.76 -17.63 15.97
CA SER A 16 7.45 -17.35 16.55
C SER A 16 7.53 -17.39 18.08
N ASN A 17 6.76 -16.50 18.74
CA ASN A 17 6.70 -16.39 20.20
C ASN A 17 8.03 -16.07 20.88
N SER A 18 9.02 -15.52 20.17
CA SER A 18 10.32 -15.18 20.77
C SER A 18 10.27 -13.94 21.63
N GLU A 19 9.60 -12.90 21.19
CA GLU A 19 9.45 -11.62 21.91
C GLU A 19 7.99 -11.36 22.31
N VAL A 20 7.07 -11.65 21.41
CA VAL A 20 5.62 -11.48 21.60
C VAL A 20 4.91 -12.74 21.15
N TYR A 21 3.84 -13.12 21.85
CA TYR A 21 2.95 -14.19 21.39
C TYR A 21 2.28 -13.79 20.08
N ASP A 22 2.57 -14.50 19.00
CA ASP A 22 2.13 -14.15 17.63
C ASP A 22 1.64 -15.34 16.78
N GLU A 23 1.19 -16.41 17.43
CA GLU A 23 0.57 -17.54 16.70
C GLU A 23 -0.70 -17.15 15.97
N ASP A 24 -1.47 -16.24 16.53
CA ASP A 24 -2.65 -15.65 15.91
C ASP A 24 -2.31 -14.91 14.60
N VAL A 25 -1.17 -14.20 14.59
CA VAL A 25 -0.65 -13.56 13.35
C VAL A 25 -0.24 -14.60 12.32
N ASN A 26 0.42 -15.70 12.73
CA ASN A 26 0.78 -16.78 11.81
C ASN A 26 -0.46 -17.40 11.14
N VAL A 27 -1.52 -17.61 11.93
CA VAL A 27 -2.81 -18.12 11.42
C VAL A 27 -3.43 -17.11 10.48
N TYR A 28 -3.43 -15.82 10.84
CA TYR A 28 -3.94 -14.75 9.99
C TYR A 28 -3.22 -14.70 8.63
N LEU A 29 -1.89 -14.66 8.64
CA LEU A 29 -1.08 -14.62 7.43
C LEU A 29 -1.28 -15.87 6.55
N ALA A 30 -1.40 -17.06 7.18
CA ALA A 30 -1.68 -18.28 6.43
C ALA A 30 -3.05 -18.24 5.74
N HIS A 31 -4.08 -17.67 6.41
CA HIS A 31 -5.39 -17.44 5.80
C HIS A 31 -5.34 -16.40 4.69
N LEU A 32 -4.60 -15.30 4.89
CA LEU A 32 -4.44 -14.24 3.88
C LEU A 32 -3.78 -14.80 2.62
N LEU A 33 -2.69 -15.53 2.77
CA LEU A 33 -2.00 -16.21 1.67
C LEU A 33 -2.93 -17.18 0.93
N ASN A 34 -3.70 -17.97 1.68
CA ASN A 34 -4.64 -18.91 1.08
C ASN A 34 -5.80 -18.21 0.35
N ALA A 35 -6.27 -17.08 0.90
CA ALA A 35 -7.31 -16.28 0.25
C ALA A 35 -6.84 -15.70 -1.10
N HIS A 36 -5.58 -15.27 -1.20
CA HIS A 36 -5.02 -14.74 -2.44
C HIS A 36 -4.75 -15.80 -3.52
N ILE A 37 -4.90 -17.08 -3.21
CA ILE A 37 -4.91 -18.16 -4.24
C ILE A 37 -6.25 -18.18 -5.00
N ASP A 38 -7.34 -17.69 -4.41
CA ASP A 38 -8.66 -17.62 -5.04
C ASP A 38 -8.84 -16.25 -5.73
N PRO A 39 -8.85 -16.17 -7.06
CA PRO A 39 -9.06 -14.94 -7.80
C PRO A 39 -10.35 -14.20 -7.43
N ARG A 40 -11.38 -14.95 -6.99
CA ARG A 40 -12.65 -14.37 -6.54
C ARG A 40 -12.50 -13.55 -5.27
N TYR A 41 -11.47 -13.85 -4.47
CA TYR A 41 -11.16 -13.05 -3.28
C TYR A 41 -10.77 -11.63 -3.69
N LEU A 42 -9.86 -11.48 -4.63
CA LEU A 42 -9.40 -10.17 -5.13
C LEU A 42 -10.58 -9.34 -5.67
N LEU A 43 -11.48 -9.97 -6.45
CA LEU A 43 -12.69 -9.29 -6.95
C LEU A 43 -13.62 -8.83 -5.82
N ARG A 44 -13.70 -9.57 -4.71
CA ARG A 44 -14.52 -9.19 -3.55
C ARG A 44 -13.93 -8.04 -2.75
N VAL A 45 -12.62 -8.01 -2.59
CA VAL A 45 -11.95 -6.99 -1.77
C VAL A 45 -11.63 -5.72 -2.56
N SER A 46 -11.55 -5.78 -3.89
CA SER A 46 -11.22 -4.64 -4.76
C SER A 46 -12.11 -3.42 -4.53
N ARG A 47 -13.37 -3.62 -4.16
CA ARG A 47 -14.32 -2.53 -3.83
C ARG A 47 -13.95 -1.72 -2.58
N TYR A 48 -13.04 -2.23 -1.75
CA TYR A 48 -12.56 -1.58 -0.52
C TYR A 48 -11.14 -1.05 -0.68
N VAL A 49 -10.41 -1.50 -1.69
CA VAL A 49 -9.05 -1.05 -1.96
C VAL A 49 -9.11 0.24 -2.78
N ALA A 50 -8.42 1.25 -2.32
CA ALA A 50 -8.35 2.54 -2.98
C ALA A 50 -6.90 2.87 -3.39
N PRO A 51 -6.71 3.60 -4.51
CA PRO A 51 -5.38 3.91 -5.04
C PRO A 51 -4.54 4.75 -4.08
N THR A 52 -5.14 5.78 -3.47
CA THR A 52 -4.43 6.73 -2.61
C THR A 52 -5.00 6.78 -1.20
N ASP A 53 -4.21 7.31 -0.24
CA ASP A 53 -4.69 7.58 1.12
C ASP A 53 -5.84 8.58 1.11
N ALA A 54 -5.81 9.56 0.21
CA ALA A 54 -6.87 10.54 0.04
C ALA A 54 -8.19 9.87 -0.37
N ASP A 55 -8.15 8.88 -1.27
CA ASP A 55 -9.33 8.11 -1.69
C ASP A 55 -9.86 7.24 -0.56
N VAL A 56 -8.98 6.61 0.23
CA VAL A 56 -9.39 5.88 1.43
C VAL A 56 -10.14 6.79 2.39
N VAL A 57 -9.57 7.96 2.70
CA VAL A 57 -10.19 8.97 3.57
C VAL A 57 -11.51 9.46 2.98
N ALA A 58 -11.52 9.87 1.71
CA ALA A 58 -12.72 10.36 1.02
C ALA A 58 -13.85 9.33 1.00
N SER A 59 -13.53 8.05 0.85
CA SER A 59 -14.51 6.95 0.87
C SER A 59 -15.17 6.78 2.24
N LEU A 60 -14.50 7.26 3.31
CA LEU A 60 -14.90 7.09 4.71
C LEU A 60 -15.34 8.40 5.39
N GLU A 61 -15.09 9.59 4.80
CA GLU A 61 -15.39 10.89 5.42
C GLU A 61 -16.85 11.08 5.85
N ARG A 62 -17.78 10.42 5.18
CA ARG A 62 -19.23 10.50 5.47
C ARG A 62 -19.77 9.24 6.12
N ASP A 63 -18.90 8.29 6.40
CA ASP A 63 -19.33 6.96 6.85
C ASP A 63 -19.03 6.79 8.34
N THR A 64 -20.09 6.77 9.14
CA THR A 64 -20.02 6.49 10.58
C THR A 64 -20.07 4.99 10.91
N ASP A 65 -20.18 4.12 9.88
CA ASP A 65 -20.21 2.68 10.06
C ASP A 65 -18.81 2.12 10.30
N HIS A 66 -18.52 1.83 11.56
CA HIS A 66 -17.25 1.22 11.95
C HIS A 66 -16.95 -0.11 11.26
N ARG A 67 -17.99 -0.84 10.82
CA ARG A 67 -17.80 -2.09 10.08
C ARG A 67 -17.21 -1.82 8.70
N ARG A 68 -17.75 -0.84 7.98
CA ARG A 68 -17.24 -0.45 6.67
C ARG A 68 -15.84 0.15 6.79
N GLN A 69 -15.59 0.99 7.81
CA GLN A 69 -14.25 1.50 8.09
C GLN A 69 -13.26 0.35 8.34
N TYR A 70 -13.63 -0.63 9.17
CA TYR A 70 -12.84 -1.83 9.44
C TYR A 70 -12.49 -2.59 8.15
N GLU A 71 -13.49 -2.91 7.32
CA GLU A 71 -13.30 -3.65 6.08
C GLU A 71 -12.40 -2.88 5.11
N THR A 72 -12.58 -1.56 4.99
CA THR A 72 -11.77 -0.72 4.11
C THR A 72 -10.32 -0.66 4.56
N TYR A 73 -10.05 -0.33 5.83
CA TYR A 73 -8.68 -0.27 6.33
C TYR A 73 -7.99 -1.63 6.27
N LYS A 74 -8.67 -2.70 6.69
CA LYS A 74 -8.14 -4.06 6.62
C LYS A 74 -7.80 -4.48 5.19
N ALA A 75 -8.69 -4.22 4.23
CA ALA A 75 -8.47 -4.60 2.83
C ALA A 75 -7.26 -3.86 2.22
N ASN A 76 -7.11 -2.57 2.51
CA ASN A 76 -5.94 -1.80 2.06
C ASN A 76 -4.64 -2.28 2.72
N ALA A 77 -4.65 -2.57 4.04
CA ALA A 77 -3.50 -3.12 4.73
C ALA A 77 -3.07 -4.48 4.15
N ASP A 78 -4.02 -5.41 3.99
CA ASP A 78 -3.80 -6.74 3.42
C ASP A 78 -3.23 -6.66 2.00
N PHE A 79 -3.82 -5.77 1.18
CA PHE A 79 -3.38 -5.55 -0.19
C PHE A 79 -1.93 -5.04 -0.23
N LEU A 80 -1.60 -4.00 0.55
CA LEU A 80 -0.26 -3.44 0.59
C LEU A 80 0.76 -4.45 1.12
N LEU A 81 0.44 -5.19 2.19
CA LEU A 81 1.32 -6.22 2.72
C LEU A 81 1.64 -7.28 1.65
N MET A 82 0.64 -7.77 0.93
CA MET A 82 0.84 -8.74 -0.14
C MET A 82 1.62 -8.14 -1.33
N ALA A 83 1.31 -6.91 -1.71
CA ALA A 83 1.97 -6.19 -2.80
C ALA A 83 3.47 -5.99 -2.55
N VAL A 84 3.86 -5.58 -1.32
CA VAL A 84 5.27 -5.33 -0.99
C VAL A 84 6.07 -6.59 -0.69
N SER A 85 5.43 -7.70 -0.30
CA SER A 85 6.13 -8.91 0.15
C SER A 85 6.04 -10.07 -0.84
N VAL A 86 4.82 -10.52 -1.15
CA VAL A 86 4.60 -11.73 -1.95
C VAL A 86 4.66 -11.44 -3.44
N PHE A 87 4.02 -10.37 -3.89
CA PHE A 87 4.02 -10.00 -5.30
C PHE A 87 5.23 -9.17 -5.73
N ASP A 88 5.87 -8.47 -4.77
CA ASP A 88 7.07 -7.63 -4.97
C ASP A 88 6.92 -6.60 -6.10
N LEU A 89 5.78 -5.98 -6.12
CA LEU A 89 5.34 -5.16 -7.24
C LEU A 89 6.06 -3.80 -7.29
N PHE A 90 6.77 -3.44 -6.21
CA PHE A 90 7.48 -2.16 -6.08
C PHE A 90 8.99 -2.24 -6.34
N ASP A 91 9.57 -3.42 -6.53
CA ASP A 91 11.03 -3.60 -6.74
C ASP A 91 11.42 -3.71 -8.23
N GLU A 92 10.49 -3.99 -9.16
CA GLU A 92 10.83 -4.10 -10.58
C GLU A 92 11.04 -2.74 -11.25
N PRO A 93 12.13 -2.56 -12.04
CA PRO A 93 12.33 -1.35 -12.83
C PRO A 93 11.34 -1.31 -13.99
N ARG A 94 10.16 -0.76 -13.78
CA ARG A 94 9.24 -0.47 -14.87
C ARG A 94 9.80 0.70 -15.68
N HIS A 95 9.69 0.65 -16.99
CA HIS A 95 10.31 1.56 -17.98
C HIS A 95 9.66 2.96 -18.00
N SER A 96 9.41 3.56 -16.84
CA SER A 96 8.86 4.91 -16.75
C SER A 96 9.97 5.96 -16.69
N ARG A 97 9.84 7.05 -17.45
CA ARG A 97 10.73 8.21 -17.40
C ARG A 97 10.73 8.92 -16.03
N ALA A 98 9.69 8.70 -15.23
CA ALA A 98 9.54 9.24 -13.87
C ALA A 98 10.21 8.37 -12.78
N HIS A 99 11.17 7.55 -13.13
CA HIS A 99 11.84 6.60 -12.22
C HIS A 99 12.44 7.25 -10.94
N HIS A 100 12.76 8.53 -10.98
CA HIS A 100 13.31 9.28 -9.84
C HIS A 100 12.25 9.79 -8.85
N LEU A 101 10.95 9.66 -9.18
CA LEU A 101 9.82 10.08 -8.34
C LEU A 101 9.11 8.90 -7.67
N ARG A 102 9.67 7.71 -7.74
CA ARG A 102 9.06 6.52 -7.14
C ARG A 102 8.99 6.65 -5.62
N THR A 103 7.82 6.43 -5.11
CA THR A 103 7.61 6.28 -3.67
C THR A 103 8.40 5.07 -3.15
N PRO A 104 9.28 5.25 -2.15
CA PRO A 104 10.06 4.15 -1.59
C PRO A 104 9.16 3.05 -1.03
N LYS A 105 9.51 1.78 -1.22
CA LYS A 105 8.81 0.60 -0.68
C LYS A 105 8.48 0.75 0.81
N GLN A 106 9.36 1.40 1.57
CA GLN A 106 9.18 1.64 3.00
C GLN A 106 7.94 2.50 3.32
N VAL A 107 7.55 3.39 2.42
CA VAL A 107 6.33 4.20 2.60
C VAL A 107 5.10 3.30 2.54
N TYR A 108 5.03 2.38 1.59
CA TYR A 108 3.92 1.43 1.49
C TYR A 108 3.85 0.47 2.69
N ILE A 109 5.00 0.06 3.22
CA ILE A 109 5.08 -0.71 4.47
C ILE A 109 4.52 0.10 5.64
N GLY A 110 4.91 1.37 5.77
CA GLY A 110 4.39 2.27 6.81
C GLY A 110 2.87 2.49 6.68
N ARG A 111 2.36 2.62 5.46
CA ARG A 111 0.92 2.73 5.19
C ARG A 111 0.16 1.46 5.59
N ALA A 112 0.70 0.28 5.26
CA ALA A 112 0.12 -0.99 5.68
C ALA A 112 0.03 -1.09 7.22
N ALA A 113 1.10 -0.70 7.93
CA ALA A 113 1.11 -0.63 9.39
C ALA A 113 0.01 0.29 9.93
N LEU A 114 -0.08 1.53 9.38
CA LEU A 114 -1.11 2.49 9.77
C LEU A 114 -2.52 1.93 9.57
N TYR A 115 -2.79 1.33 8.41
CA TYR A 115 -4.11 0.78 8.12
C TYR A 115 -4.46 -0.41 9.01
N TYR A 116 -3.51 -1.27 9.37
CA TYR A 116 -3.73 -2.32 10.37
C TYR A 116 -4.09 -1.73 11.74
N SER A 117 -3.40 -0.68 12.19
CA SER A 117 -3.72 0.01 13.45
C SER A 117 -5.12 0.64 13.43
N LEU A 118 -5.50 1.30 12.33
CA LEU A 118 -6.84 1.86 12.16
C LEU A 118 -7.92 0.78 12.12
N ALA A 119 -7.68 -0.33 11.42
CA ALA A 119 -8.59 -1.48 11.40
C ALA A 119 -8.75 -2.09 12.79
N ALA A 120 -7.67 -2.23 13.57
CA ALA A 120 -7.72 -2.70 14.95
C ALA A 120 -8.60 -1.79 15.84
N SER A 121 -8.43 -0.48 15.71
CA SER A 121 -9.26 0.49 16.43
C SER A 121 -10.74 0.36 16.09
N CYS A 122 -11.07 0.14 14.81
CA CYS A 122 -12.46 -0.10 14.39
C CYS A 122 -12.98 -1.45 14.91
N ALA A 123 -12.17 -2.51 14.88
CA ALA A 123 -12.55 -3.83 15.39
C ALA A 123 -12.87 -3.78 16.90
N THR A 124 -12.09 -3.06 17.69
CA THR A 124 -12.33 -2.85 19.13
C THR A 124 -13.67 -2.14 19.37
N LYS A 125 -14.00 -1.12 18.57
CA LYS A 125 -15.30 -0.41 18.66
C LYS A 125 -16.47 -1.32 18.30
N LEU A 126 -16.30 -2.21 17.33
CA LEU A 126 -17.34 -3.17 16.93
C LEU A 126 -17.61 -4.24 17.99
N SER A 127 -16.59 -4.69 18.70
CA SER A 127 -16.66 -5.75 19.70
C SER A 127 -17.18 -5.26 21.06
N ARG A 128 -17.30 -3.95 21.27
CA ARG A 128 -17.67 -3.34 22.57
C ARG A 128 -16.73 -3.77 23.73
N GLY A 129 -15.49 -4.12 23.43
CA GLY A 129 -14.50 -4.60 24.42
C GLY A 129 -13.32 -5.30 23.74
N GLU A 130 -12.81 -6.33 24.42
CA GLU A 130 -11.71 -7.15 23.88
C GLU A 130 -12.05 -7.77 22.53
N SER A 131 -11.13 -7.68 21.60
CA SER A 131 -11.29 -8.22 20.25
C SER A 131 -10.02 -8.95 19.85
N PRO A 132 -10.03 -10.29 19.78
CA PRO A 132 -8.84 -11.05 19.36
C PRO A 132 -8.32 -10.63 17.99
N ILE A 133 -9.22 -10.26 17.07
CA ILE A 133 -8.79 -9.77 15.76
C ILE A 133 -8.11 -8.40 15.85
N ALA A 134 -8.54 -7.52 16.76
CA ALA A 134 -7.87 -6.24 16.98
C ALA A 134 -6.45 -6.43 17.49
N ASP A 135 -6.22 -7.36 18.42
CA ASP A 135 -4.88 -7.69 18.92
C ASP A 135 -3.99 -8.23 17.79
N THR A 136 -4.52 -9.14 16.97
CA THR A 136 -3.80 -9.66 15.80
C THR A 136 -3.39 -8.55 14.84
N LEU A 137 -4.30 -7.61 14.54
CA LEU A 137 -4.02 -6.49 13.64
C LEU A 137 -3.03 -5.49 14.24
N LEU A 138 -3.06 -5.27 15.55
CA LEU A 138 -2.04 -4.45 16.23
C LEU A 138 -0.66 -5.08 16.15
N LYS A 139 -0.54 -6.38 16.41
CA LYS A 139 0.73 -7.11 16.26
C LYS A 139 1.25 -7.05 14.82
N LEU A 140 0.35 -7.15 13.81
CA LEU A 140 0.71 -6.95 12.41
C LEU A 140 1.24 -5.54 12.15
N SER A 141 0.59 -4.51 12.70
CA SER A 141 1.02 -3.12 12.58
C SER A 141 2.41 -2.92 13.19
N GLU A 142 2.63 -3.39 14.40
CA GLU A 142 3.87 -3.19 15.15
C GLU A 142 5.06 -4.00 14.58
N GLY A 143 4.79 -5.24 14.13
CA GLY A 143 5.80 -6.15 13.59
C GLY A 143 5.89 -6.17 12.06
N ILE A 144 5.33 -5.20 11.34
CA ILE A 144 5.12 -5.23 9.88
C ILE A 144 6.40 -5.54 9.09
N ASP A 145 7.53 -4.93 9.45
CA ASP A 145 8.82 -5.15 8.78
C ASP A 145 9.30 -6.60 8.90
N GLY A 146 9.07 -7.22 10.03
CA GLY A 146 9.35 -8.65 10.28
C GLY A 146 8.48 -9.53 9.39
N TYR A 147 7.19 -9.26 9.31
CA TYR A 147 6.25 -10.05 8.51
C TYR A 147 6.49 -9.87 7.01
N VAL A 148 6.86 -8.68 6.55
CA VAL A 148 7.29 -8.44 5.17
C VAL A 148 8.51 -9.29 4.82
N LYS A 149 9.53 -9.39 5.71
CA LYS A 149 10.72 -10.23 5.50
C LYS A 149 10.36 -11.71 5.44
N ILE A 150 9.49 -12.19 6.36
CA ILE A 150 9.03 -13.58 6.41
C ILE A 150 8.32 -13.95 5.10
N LEU A 151 7.36 -13.12 4.66
CA LEU A 151 6.59 -13.36 3.45
C LEU A 151 7.43 -13.26 2.19
N SER A 152 8.39 -12.32 2.12
CA SER A 152 9.33 -12.19 1.00
C SER A 152 10.24 -13.42 0.89
N TYR A 153 10.74 -13.95 2.01
CA TYR A 153 11.51 -15.18 2.03
C TYR A 153 10.65 -16.36 1.56
N MET A 154 9.42 -16.46 2.09
CA MET A 154 8.47 -17.50 1.73
C MET A 154 8.15 -17.48 0.24
N ARG A 155 8.00 -16.30 -0.38
CA ARG A 155 7.85 -16.14 -1.83
C ARG A 155 8.97 -16.84 -2.58
N GLY A 156 10.22 -16.53 -2.24
CA GLY A 156 11.39 -17.08 -2.94
C GLY A 156 11.56 -18.59 -2.81
N GLN A 157 11.06 -19.19 -1.73
CA GLN A 157 11.28 -20.61 -1.43
C GLN A 157 10.08 -21.52 -1.74
N TYR A 158 8.86 -21.01 -1.56
CA TYR A 158 7.67 -21.88 -1.54
C TYR A 158 6.53 -21.39 -2.43
N LEU A 159 6.54 -20.12 -2.83
CA LEU A 159 5.38 -19.54 -3.51
C LEU A 159 5.67 -19.31 -4.99
N ASP A 160 5.12 -20.16 -5.81
CA ASP A 160 5.07 -19.95 -7.24
C ASP A 160 3.73 -19.28 -7.62
N PHE A 161 3.39 -18.18 -6.87
CA PHE A 161 2.09 -17.51 -7.01
C PHE A 161 1.85 -16.98 -8.41
N ILE A 162 2.88 -16.40 -9.02
CA ILE A 162 2.78 -15.77 -10.35
C ILE A 162 2.35 -16.80 -11.41
N ARG A 163 2.77 -18.05 -11.26
CA ARG A 163 2.36 -19.11 -12.20
C ARG A 163 0.92 -19.60 -12.03
N ARG A 164 0.26 -19.24 -10.93
CA ARG A 164 -1.13 -19.64 -10.65
C ARG A 164 -2.16 -18.64 -11.15
N TYR A 165 -1.73 -17.43 -11.45
CA TYR A 165 -2.60 -16.39 -12.01
C TYR A 165 -2.62 -16.50 -13.54
N SER A 166 -3.81 -16.37 -14.12
CA SER A 166 -3.92 -16.22 -15.58
C SER A 166 -3.30 -14.88 -16.01
N PRO A 167 -2.84 -14.77 -17.26
CA PRO A 167 -2.32 -13.49 -17.78
C PRO A 167 -3.31 -12.32 -17.62
N GLY A 168 -4.62 -12.60 -17.68
CA GLY A 168 -5.65 -11.57 -17.47
C GLY A 168 -5.75 -11.11 -16.01
N GLU A 169 -5.63 -12.01 -15.05
CA GLU A 169 -5.66 -11.67 -13.62
C GLU A 169 -4.40 -10.89 -13.21
N LEU A 170 -3.24 -11.28 -13.73
CA LEU A 170 -1.99 -10.54 -13.55
C LEU A 170 -2.09 -9.14 -14.18
N PHE A 171 -2.67 -9.02 -15.36
CA PHE A 171 -2.91 -7.74 -16.02
C PHE A 171 -3.81 -6.82 -15.20
N HIS A 172 -4.89 -7.32 -14.60
CA HIS A 172 -5.76 -6.52 -13.74
C HIS A 172 -5.07 -6.09 -12.44
N LEU A 173 -4.26 -6.95 -11.84
CA LEU A 173 -3.47 -6.61 -10.67
C LEU A 173 -2.43 -5.55 -11.00
N ASP A 174 -1.71 -5.73 -12.11
CA ASP A 174 -0.70 -4.81 -12.61
C ASP A 174 -1.31 -3.43 -12.92
N ARG A 175 -2.45 -3.40 -13.58
CA ARG A 175 -3.17 -2.15 -13.89
C ARG A 175 -3.64 -1.42 -12.64
N ALA A 176 -4.17 -2.12 -11.64
CA ALA A 176 -4.59 -1.50 -10.37
C ALA A 176 -3.41 -0.82 -9.66
N LEU A 177 -2.21 -1.42 -9.77
CA LEU A 177 -0.99 -0.86 -9.20
C LEU A 177 -0.45 0.32 -10.02
N GLU A 178 -0.50 0.22 -11.35
CA GLU A 178 -0.14 1.34 -12.22
C GLU A 178 -1.02 2.57 -11.96
N GLU A 179 -2.32 2.37 -11.70
CA GLU A 179 -3.23 3.45 -11.31
C GLU A 179 -2.81 4.07 -9.97
N ILE A 180 -2.48 3.25 -8.95
CA ILE A 180 -1.99 3.73 -7.65
C ILE A 180 -0.67 4.52 -7.81
N GLU A 181 0.32 3.96 -8.48
CA GLU A 181 1.62 4.62 -8.70
C GLU A 181 1.47 5.93 -9.48
N LYS A 182 0.57 5.95 -10.47
CA LYS A 182 0.32 7.13 -11.29
C LYS A 182 -0.31 8.25 -10.46
N ASP A 183 -1.34 7.95 -9.67
CA ASP A 183 -2.04 8.95 -8.87
C ASP A 183 -1.12 9.52 -7.78
N GLU A 184 -0.32 8.69 -7.11
CA GLU A 184 0.69 9.16 -6.14
C GLU A 184 1.77 10.04 -6.79
N THR A 185 2.23 9.68 -7.98
CA THR A 185 3.20 10.47 -8.73
C THR A 185 2.63 11.85 -9.10
N ILE A 186 1.37 11.89 -9.56
CA ILE A 186 0.68 13.14 -9.88
C ILE A 186 0.52 14.01 -8.64
N GLU A 187 0.14 13.43 -7.51
CA GLU A 187 -0.04 14.16 -6.24
C GLU A 187 1.29 14.75 -5.73
N GLN A 188 2.37 13.98 -5.79
CA GLN A 188 3.70 14.48 -5.44
C GLN A 188 4.15 15.63 -6.35
N LEU A 189 4.01 15.48 -7.67
CA LEU A 189 4.33 16.53 -8.63
C LEU A 189 3.50 17.80 -8.42
N ARG A 190 2.20 17.66 -8.11
CA ARG A 190 1.33 18.79 -7.79
C ARG A 190 1.79 19.51 -6.52
N ASN A 191 2.16 18.79 -5.47
CA ASN A 191 2.67 19.37 -4.23
C ASN A 191 3.99 20.11 -4.46
N GLU A 192 4.96 19.50 -5.15
CA GLU A 192 6.23 20.16 -5.49
C GLU A 192 6.02 21.41 -6.35
N PHE A 193 5.10 21.36 -7.30
CA PHE A 193 4.73 22.50 -8.12
C PHE A 193 4.14 23.64 -7.27
N LEU A 194 3.20 23.33 -6.36
CA LEU A 194 2.59 24.31 -5.47
C LEU A 194 3.61 24.96 -4.53
N ASP A 195 4.54 24.19 -3.99
CA ASP A 195 5.60 24.72 -3.13
C ASP A 195 6.52 25.67 -3.92
N THR A 196 6.90 25.29 -5.13
CA THR A 196 7.72 26.12 -6.02
C THR A 196 6.96 27.40 -6.44
N TYR A 197 5.64 27.28 -6.72
CA TYR A 197 4.78 28.39 -7.05
C TYR A 197 4.66 29.38 -5.90
N HIS A 198 4.43 28.91 -4.67
CA HIS A 198 4.39 29.75 -3.48
C HIS A 198 5.71 30.46 -3.21
N ALA A 199 6.84 29.79 -3.43
CA ALA A 199 8.16 30.39 -3.29
C ALA A 199 8.40 31.47 -4.35
N TRP A 200 8.02 31.20 -5.60
CA TRP A 200 8.12 32.16 -6.69
C TRP A 200 7.23 33.40 -6.48
N MET A 201 5.99 33.21 -6.05
CA MET A 201 5.06 34.31 -5.72
C MET A 201 5.62 35.27 -4.66
N LYS A 202 6.49 34.81 -3.78
CA LYS A 202 7.11 35.63 -2.72
C LYS A 202 8.37 36.35 -3.17
N THR A 203 9.11 35.78 -4.11
CA THR A 203 10.47 36.23 -4.43
C THR A 203 10.61 36.74 -5.86
N GLU A 204 9.68 36.37 -6.77
CA GLU A 204 9.73 36.62 -8.21
C GLU A 204 11.07 36.19 -8.86
N ASP A 205 11.77 35.20 -8.26
CA ASP A 205 13.07 34.75 -8.75
C ASP A 205 12.91 34.08 -10.12
N PRO A 206 13.64 34.55 -11.16
CA PRO A 206 13.60 33.96 -12.50
C PRO A 206 14.00 32.46 -12.55
N LYS A 207 14.82 32.00 -11.59
CA LYS A 207 15.19 30.58 -11.48
C LYS A 207 14.01 29.73 -11.04
N LEU A 208 13.22 30.23 -10.11
CA LEU A 208 12.00 29.54 -9.67
C LEU A 208 10.93 29.55 -10.77
N LYS A 209 10.82 30.63 -11.56
CA LYS A 209 9.91 30.68 -12.72
C LYS A 209 10.24 29.57 -13.73
N ARG A 210 11.54 29.42 -14.06
CA ARG A 210 11.98 28.34 -14.96
C ARG A 210 11.71 26.93 -14.40
N LYS A 211 11.96 26.72 -13.11
CA LYS A 211 11.63 25.47 -12.45
C LYS A 211 10.13 25.16 -12.49
N LEU A 212 9.28 26.17 -12.31
CA LEU A 212 7.83 26.06 -12.43
C LEU A 212 7.40 25.64 -13.84
N GLU A 213 8.00 26.22 -14.88
CA GLU A 213 7.72 25.87 -16.27
C GLU A 213 8.09 24.41 -16.55
N GLU A 214 9.27 23.96 -16.06
CA GLU A 214 9.71 22.57 -16.18
C GLU A 214 8.77 21.60 -15.43
N GLN A 215 8.35 21.95 -14.22
CA GLN A 215 7.39 21.16 -13.43
C GLN A 215 5.98 21.12 -14.05
N ALA A 216 5.55 22.24 -14.64
CA ALA A 216 4.27 22.32 -15.34
C ALA A 216 4.25 21.45 -16.61
N GLU A 217 5.36 21.37 -17.35
CA GLU A 217 5.48 20.47 -18.50
C GLU A 217 5.40 19.01 -18.07
N LEU A 218 6.11 18.65 -17.00
CA LEU A 218 6.10 17.30 -16.45
C LEU A 218 4.69 16.89 -15.96
N LEU A 219 3.99 17.81 -15.29
CA LEU A 219 2.60 17.59 -14.85
C LEU A 219 1.66 17.39 -16.02
N ARG A 220 1.78 18.15 -17.11
CA ARG A 220 0.95 17.97 -18.31
C ARG A 220 1.18 16.62 -19.00
N GLU A 221 2.40 16.06 -18.92
CA GLU A 221 2.68 14.74 -19.50
C GLU A 221 1.96 13.62 -18.74
N VAL A 222 1.82 13.72 -17.41
CA VAL A 222 1.28 12.66 -16.56
C VAL A 222 -0.19 12.89 -16.19
N ASP A 223 -0.64 14.15 -16.17
CA ASP A 223 -2.00 14.58 -15.84
C ASP A 223 -2.58 15.47 -16.95
N PRO A 224 -3.36 14.90 -17.88
CA PRO A 224 -3.98 15.66 -18.97
C PRO A 224 -4.98 16.73 -18.51
N THR A 225 -5.41 16.70 -17.26
CA THR A 225 -6.36 17.68 -16.70
C THR A 225 -5.66 18.90 -16.08
N PHE A 226 -4.32 18.86 -15.98
CA PHE A 226 -3.55 19.95 -15.38
C PHE A 226 -3.43 21.15 -16.33
N GLU A 227 -4.04 22.25 -15.93
CA GLU A 227 -3.95 23.53 -16.62
C GLU A 227 -3.21 24.56 -15.77
N PHE A 228 -2.15 25.12 -16.31
CA PHE A 228 -1.41 26.21 -15.71
C PHE A 228 -0.96 27.20 -16.75
N THR A 229 -1.30 28.48 -16.53
CA THR A 229 -0.81 29.59 -17.35
C THR A 229 0.08 30.47 -16.46
N PRO A 230 1.38 30.62 -16.78
CA PRO A 230 2.26 31.46 -15.98
C PRO A 230 1.72 32.89 -15.96
N PRO A 231 1.69 33.56 -14.80
CA PRO A 231 1.39 34.98 -14.74
C PRO A 231 2.46 35.76 -15.53
N ALA A 232 1.99 36.81 -16.21
CA ALA A 232 2.80 37.67 -17.10
C ALA A 232 3.88 38.43 -16.32
#